data_b57cd5566e32b9dad0777ecb23c903b2
#
_entry.id   b57cd5566e32b9dad0777ecb23c903b2
#
_cell.length_a   1.000
_cell.length_b   1.000
_cell.length_c   1.000
_cell.angle_alpha   90.00
_cell.angle_beta   90.00
_cell.angle_gamma   90.00
#
_symmetry.space_group_name_H-M   'P 1'
#
loop_
_entity.id
_entity.type
_entity.pdbx_description
1 polymer ?
#
loop_
_entity_poly.entity_id
_entity_poly.type
_entity_poly.pdbx_seq_one_letter_code
_entity_poly.pdbx_strand_id
1 'polypeptide(L)'
;MTLHIPDKTLLERWLDEASVEYGLCSQCEGLHIPALQEVEGVVDSRLFVESYGLLLSTELEIRPMALLHVSADLGRLNMDFPTLKIFIDLVDDATPQLVLAGCLPVNAGITREQFAHFFAVTVEATAQVAAECLHLDYLFAAADS
;
A
#
# COMPACT_ATOMS: atom_id res chain seq x y z
N MET A 1 -4.99 25.10 -14.35
CA MET A 1 -4.44 24.01 -13.52
C MET A 1 -4.24 24.52 -12.10
N THR A 2 -4.92 23.92 -11.14
CA THR A 2 -4.84 24.32 -9.74
C THR A 2 -4.00 23.33 -8.96
N LEU A 3 -2.96 23.83 -8.30
CA LEU A 3 -2.10 23.00 -7.44
C LEU A 3 -2.59 23.07 -6.01
N HIS A 4 -2.56 21.94 -5.34
CA HIS A 4 -3.00 21.80 -3.94
C HIS A 4 -1.93 21.07 -3.13
N ILE A 5 -1.86 21.39 -1.85
CA ILE A 5 -1.17 20.55 -0.87
C ILE A 5 -2.29 19.85 -0.11
N PRO A 6 -2.61 18.61 -0.48
CA PRO A 6 -3.83 17.97 0.02
C PRO A 6 -3.75 17.63 1.51
N ASP A 7 -4.88 17.84 2.19
CA ASP A 7 -5.13 17.33 3.51
C ASP A 7 -6.09 16.13 3.41
N LYS A 8 -6.44 15.56 4.54
CA LYS A 8 -7.32 14.39 4.58
C LYS A 8 -8.68 14.69 3.94
N THR A 9 -9.26 15.85 4.22
CA THR A 9 -10.55 16.25 3.68
C THR A 9 -10.52 16.35 2.16
N LEU A 10 -9.46 16.91 1.60
CA LEU A 10 -9.33 17.02 0.15
C LEU A 10 -9.13 15.64 -0.48
N LEU A 11 -8.36 14.76 0.17
CA LEU A 11 -8.20 13.38 -0.33
C LEU A 11 -9.53 12.64 -0.36
N GLU A 12 -10.35 12.79 0.68
CA GLU A 12 -11.68 12.17 0.71
C GLU A 12 -12.53 12.65 -0.47
N ARG A 13 -12.49 13.95 -0.75
CA ARG A 13 -13.22 14.52 -1.89
C ARG A 13 -12.70 13.96 -3.21
N TRP A 14 -11.39 13.89 -3.39
CA TRP A 14 -10.80 13.36 -4.63
C TRP A 14 -11.11 11.88 -4.84
N LEU A 15 -11.13 11.10 -3.76
CA LEU A 15 -11.52 9.69 -3.83
C LEU A 15 -13.00 9.56 -4.19
N ASP A 16 -13.87 10.39 -3.61
CA ASP A 16 -15.29 10.40 -3.94
C ASP A 16 -15.50 10.74 -5.42
N GLU A 17 -14.81 11.76 -5.92
CA GLU A 17 -14.89 12.17 -7.33
C GLU A 17 -14.41 11.06 -8.28
N ALA A 18 -13.46 10.25 -7.84
CA ALA A 18 -12.95 9.13 -8.62
C ALA A 18 -13.76 7.86 -8.42
N SER A 19 -14.81 7.90 -7.63
CA SER A 19 -15.65 6.74 -7.27
C SER A 19 -14.86 5.62 -6.59
N VAL A 20 -13.85 5.99 -5.81
CA VAL A 20 -13.04 5.04 -5.03
C VAL A 20 -13.60 4.97 -3.61
N GLU A 21 -13.92 3.76 -3.17
CA GLU A 21 -14.37 3.54 -1.80
C GLU A 21 -13.20 3.66 -0.82
N TYR A 22 -13.47 4.22 0.35
CA TYR A 22 -12.52 4.29 1.44
C TYR A 22 -13.25 4.15 2.77
N GLY A 23 -12.53 3.69 3.80
CA GLY A 23 -13.08 3.55 5.14
C GLY A 23 -12.36 4.46 6.12
N LEU A 24 -13.14 5.08 7.01
CA LEU A 24 -12.59 5.84 8.12
C LEU A 24 -12.27 4.90 9.27
N CYS A 25 -11.21 5.23 10.01
CA CYS A 25 -10.78 4.43 11.15
C CYS A 25 -10.77 5.29 12.40
N SER A 26 -11.32 4.78 13.51
CA SER A 26 -11.30 5.48 14.79
C SER A 26 -9.98 5.30 15.54
N GLN A 27 -9.14 4.35 15.12
CA GLN A 27 -7.89 4.00 15.81
C GLN A 27 -6.64 4.47 15.07
N CYS A 28 -6.77 4.92 13.82
CA CYS A 28 -5.66 5.45 13.05
C CYS A 28 -6.14 6.63 12.23
N GLU A 29 -5.19 7.41 11.68
CA GLU A 29 -5.54 8.56 10.85
C GLU A 29 -5.60 8.23 9.36
N GLY A 30 -5.34 6.97 9.01
CA GLY A 30 -5.34 6.52 7.61
C GLY A 30 -6.73 6.29 7.06
N LEU A 31 -6.83 6.42 5.74
CA LEU A 31 -8.04 6.01 5.00
C LEU A 31 -7.82 4.59 4.52
N HIS A 32 -8.64 3.66 4.98
CA HIS A 32 -8.56 2.26 4.55
C HIS A 32 -9.08 2.13 3.12
N ILE A 33 -8.43 1.30 2.32
CA ILE A 33 -8.76 1.13 0.91
C ILE A 33 -9.32 -0.29 0.67
N PRO A 34 -10.66 -0.44 0.63
CA PRO A 34 -11.28 -1.76 0.49
C PRO A 34 -10.85 -2.52 -0.75
N ALA A 35 -10.64 -1.83 -1.88
CA ALA A 35 -10.21 -2.49 -3.11
C ALA A 35 -8.89 -3.26 -2.92
N LEU A 36 -7.99 -2.79 -2.06
CA LEU A 36 -6.75 -3.49 -1.73
C LEU A 36 -6.94 -4.48 -0.57
N GLN A 37 -7.80 -4.15 0.41
CA GLN A 37 -8.08 -5.07 1.51
C GLN A 37 -8.67 -6.39 1.03
N GLU A 38 -9.39 -6.37 -0.09
CA GLU A 38 -9.99 -7.56 -0.68
C GLU A 38 -9.01 -8.40 -1.50
N VAL A 39 -7.83 -7.89 -1.78
CA VAL A 39 -6.79 -8.65 -2.50
C VAL A 39 -6.28 -9.77 -1.61
N GLU A 40 -6.23 -10.98 -2.15
CA GLU A 40 -5.75 -12.14 -1.40
C GLU A 40 -4.32 -11.91 -0.91
N GLY A 41 -4.09 -12.18 0.37
CA GLY A 41 -2.79 -12.00 1.02
C GLY A 41 -2.61 -10.66 1.69
N VAL A 42 -3.47 -9.69 1.42
CA VAL A 42 -3.40 -8.37 2.04
C VAL A 42 -4.02 -8.39 3.43
N VAL A 43 -3.27 -7.92 4.42
CA VAL A 43 -3.75 -7.74 5.79
C VAL A 43 -4.52 -6.43 5.90
N ASP A 44 -3.91 -5.35 5.43
CA ASP A 44 -4.53 -4.02 5.46
C ASP A 44 -3.86 -3.10 4.44
N SER A 45 -4.56 -2.05 4.05
CA SER A 45 -4.05 -1.04 3.15
C SER A 45 -4.64 0.31 3.54
N ARG A 46 -3.77 1.31 3.73
CA ARG A 46 -4.18 2.62 4.23
C ARG A 46 -3.45 3.74 3.52
N LEU A 47 -4.19 4.82 3.26
CA LEU A 47 -3.66 6.04 2.69
C LEU A 47 -3.51 7.09 3.80
N PHE A 48 -2.30 7.63 3.94
CA PHE A 48 -1.97 8.62 4.97
C PHE A 48 -1.53 9.94 4.36
N VAL A 49 -1.84 11.02 5.07
CA VAL A 49 -1.24 12.35 4.83
C VAL A 49 -0.09 12.51 5.83
N GLU A 50 1.14 12.56 5.33
CA GLU A 50 2.34 12.68 6.15
C GLU A 50 3.02 14.02 5.88
N SER A 51 3.96 14.41 6.76
CA SER A 51 4.71 15.65 6.59
C SER A 51 5.52 15.69 5.29
N TYR A 52 5.93 14.54 4.79
CA TYR A 52 6.73 14.40 3.58
C TYR A 52 5.89 14.15 2.32
N GLY A 53 4.60 13.88 2.44
CA GLY A 53 3.73 13.63 1.30
C GLY A 53 2.61 12.65 1.60
N LEU A 54 2.01 12.12 0.54
CA LEU A 54 0.98 11.10 0.65
C LEU A 54 1.63 9.72 0.65
N LEU A 55 1.17 8.85 1.54
CA LEU A 55 1.72 7.50 1.69
C LEU A 55 0.59 6.49 1.56
N LEU A 56 0.66 5.61 0.57
CA LEU A 56 -0.21 4.44 0.48
C LEU A 56 0.58 3.23 0.92
N SER A 57 0.24 2.69 2.09
CA SER A 57 0.95 1.59 2.72
C SER A 57 0.07 0.36 2.78
N THR A 58 0.60 -0.77 2.33
CA THR A 58 -0.10 -2.06 2.32
C THR A 58 0.75 -3.11 3.01
N GLU A 59 0.12 -3.92 3.84
CA GLU A 59 0.80 -4.94 4.64
C GLU A 59 0.35 -6.33 4.18
N LEU A 60 1.35 -7.20 3.91
CA LEU A 60 1.12 -8.59 3.58
C LEU A 60 1.71 -9.45 4.71
N GLU A 61 1.01 -10.51 5.11
CA GLU A 61 1.49 -11.39 6.17
C GLU A 61 2.39 -12.47 5.58
N ILE A 62 3.67 -12.47 6.00
CA ILE A 62 4.67 -13.43 5.53
C ILE A 62 4.54 -14.72 6.34
N ARG A 63 4.51 -15.87 5.66
CA ARG A 63 4.63 -17.16 6.32
C ARG A 63 5.99 -17.22 7.02
N PRO A 64 6.05 -17.54 8.32
CA PRO A 64 7.34 -17.56 9.03
C PRO A 64 8.41 -18.43 8.36
N MET A 65 7.99 -19.55 7.74
CA MET A 65 8.90 -20.44 7.01
C MET A 65 9.48 -19.79 5.74
N ALA A 66 8.85 -18.75 5.22
CA ALA A 66 9.28 -18.07 4.01
C ALA A 66 10.16 -16.85 4.29
N LEU A 67 10.34 -16.46 5.54
CA LEU A 67 10.99 -15.19 5.90
C LEU A 67 12.39 -15.02 5.26
N LEU A 68 13.22 -16.05 5.27
CA LEU A 68 14.56 -15.97 4.68
C LEU A 68 14.50 -15.84 3.16
N HIS A 69 13.57 -16.54 2.51
CA HIS A 69 13.37 -16.42 1.06
C HIS A 69 12.91 -15.02 0.67
N VAL A 70 11.98 -14.45 1.43
CA VAL A 70 11.50 -13.10 1.19
C VAL A 70 12.63 -12.09 1.38
N SER A 71 13.40 -12.23 2.47
CA SER A 71 14.56 -11.38 2.75
C SER A 71 15.56 -11.40 1.59
N ALA A 72 15.85 -12.57 1.06
CA ALA A 72 16.80 -12.71 -0.06
C ALA A 72 16.26 -12.11 -1.36
N ASP A 73 14.95 -12.04 -1.50
CA ASP A 73 14.28 -11.60 -2.73
C ASP A 73 13.91 -10.11 -2.74
N LEU A 74 14.13 -9.38 -1.64
CA LEU A 74 13.72 -7.97 -1.53
C LEU A 74 14.34 -7.10 -2.63
N GLY A 75 15.61 -7.31 -2.96
CA GLY A 75 16.27 -6.54 -4.00
C GLY A 75 15.59 -6.68 -5.35
N ARG A 76 15.24 -7.91 -5.72
CA ARG A 76 14.53 -8.17 -6.97
C ARG A 76 13.14 -7.55 -6.97
N LEU A 77 12.38 -7.71 -5.89
CA LEU A 77 11.05 -7.12 -5.79
C LEU A 77 11.09 -5.60 -5.92
N ASN A 78 12.05 -4.94 -5.28
CA ASN A 78 12.20 -3.49 -5.40
C ASN A 78 12.61 -3.08 -6.82
N MET A 79 13.42 -3.88 -7.51
CA MET A 79 13.80 -3.60 -8.90
C MET A 79 12.62 -3.76 -9.85
N ASP A 80 11.83 -4.80 -9.67
CA ASP A 80 10.72 -5.10 -10.56
C ASP A 80 9.53 -4.16 -10.36
N PHE A 81 9.42 -3.55 -9.17
CA PHE A 81 8.32 -2.65 -8.81
C PHE A 81 8.87 -1.31 -8.33
N PRO A 82 9.44 -0.50 -9.23
CA PRO A 82 10.19 0.70 -8.84
C PRO A 82 9.33 1.82 -8.24
N THR A 83 8.01 1.75 -8.37
CA THR A 83 7.11 2.73 -7.74
C THR A 83 6.82 2.40 -6.29
N LEU A 84 7.28 1.26 -5.79
CA LEU A 84 7.07 0.82 -4.42
C LEU A 84 8.40 0.69 -3.67
N LYS A 85 8.36 1.05 -2.41
CA LYS A 85 9.38 0.67 -1.45
C LYS A 85 8.87 -0.59 -0.76
N ILE A 86 9.66 -1.66 -0.77
CA ILE A 86 9.25 -2.96 -0.24
C ILE A 86 10.22 -3.37 0.85
N PHE A 87 9.71 -3.60 2.06
CA PHE A 87 10.54 -3.96 3.20
C PHE A 87 9.79 -4.88 4.16
N ILE A 88 10.56 -5.57 5.00
CA ILE A 88 10.02 -6.46 6.03
C ILE A 88 9.92 -5.70 7.34
N ASP A 89 8.75 -5.80 7.97
CA ASP A 89 8.51 -5.26 9.31
C ASP A 89 8.37 -6.43 10.28
N LEU A 90 9.28 -6.48 11.25
CA LEU A 90 9.28 -7.49 12.30
C LEU A 90 8.70 -6.85 13.57
N VAL A 91 7.46 -7.18 13.86
CA VAL A 91 6.77 -6.70 15.06
C VAL A 91 6.85 -7.78 16.13
N ASP A 92 7.22 -7.39 17.36
CA ASP A 92 7.30 -8.33 18.48
C ASP A 92 5.97 -9.08 18.66
N ASP A 93 6.05 -10.38 18.87
CA ASP A 93 4.91 -11.27 19.11
C ASP A 93 3.88 -11.32 17.97
N ALA A 94 4.28 -10.88 16.76
CA ALA A 94 3.42 -10.93 15.59
C ALA A 94 4.13 -11.63 14.43
N THR A 95 3.34 -12.04 13.43
CA THR A 95 3.88 -12.61 12.20
C THR A 95 4.65 -11.53 11.44
N PRO A 96 5.78 -11.87 10.79
CA PRO A 96 6.48 -10.90 9.95
C PRO A 96 5.56 -10.37 8.84
N GLN A 97 5.70 -9.09 8.53
CA GLN A 97 4.91 -8.46 7.48
C GLN A 97 5.80 -7.92 6.39
N LEU A 98 5.33 -8.03 5.15
CA LEU A 98 5.93 -7.37 4.01
C LEU A 98 5.14 -6.09 3.78
N VAL A 99 5.82 -4.95 3.86
CA VAL A 99 5.19 -3.64 3.69
C VAL A 99 5.50 -3.13 2.30
N LEU A 100 4.44 -2.72 1.59
CA LEU A 100 4.52 -2.13 0.26
C LEU A 100 4.10 -0.67 0.39
N ALA A 101 5.01 0.25 0.13
CA ALA A 101 4.74 1.67 0.35
C ALA A 101 4.99 2.49 -0.92
N GLY A 102 3.95 3.21 -1.36
CA GLY A 102 4.09 4.21 -2.41
C GLY A 102 3.97 5.60 -1.78
N CYS A 103 4.87 6.50 -2.15
CA CYS A 103 4.89 7.85 -1.60
C CYS A 103 4.87 8.88 -2.73
N LEU A 104 4.05 9.92 -2.56
CA LEU A 104 3.98 11.05 -3.47
C LEU A 104 4.30 12.34 -2.70
N PRO A 105 5.48 12.94 -2.92
CA PRO A 105 5.76 14.25 -2.33
C PRO A 105 4.78 15.30 -2.86
N VAL A 106 4.25 16.15 -1.99
CA VAL A 106 3.20 17.09 -2.38
C VAL A 106 3.50 18.53 -1.95
N ASN A 107 4.65 18.79 -1.33
CA ASN A 107 4.93 20.09 -0.74
C ASN A 107 5.07 21.22 -1.76
N ALA A 108 5.32 20.89 -3.03
CA ALA A 108 5.30 21.87 -4.12
C ALA A 108 3.93 22.04 -4.75
N GLY A 109 2.93 21.29 -4.27
CA GLY A 109 1.59 21.27 -4.82
C GLY A 109 1.40 20.21 -5.89
N ILE A 110 0.22 19.61 -5.93
CA ILE A 110 -0.15 18.61 -6.94
C ILE A 110 -1.54 18.91 -7.47
N THR A 111 -1.85 18.36 -8.65
CA THR A 111 -3.21 18.39 -9.20
C THR A 111 -3.97 17.15 -8.77
N ARG A 112 -5.30 17.19 -8.90
CA ARG A 112 -6.15 16.01 -8.70
C ARG A 112 -5.72 14.86 -9.62
N GLU A 113 -5.38 15.18 -10.87
CA GLU A 113 -4.98 14.19 -11.86
C GLU A 113 -3.66 13.50 -11.47
N GLN A 114 -2.73 14.24 -10.89
CA GLN A 114 -1.49 13.66 -10.39
C GLN A 114 -1.76 12.70 -9.22
N PHE A 115 -2.65 13.07 -8.32
CA PHE A 115 -3.07 12.17 -7.25
C PHE A 115 -3.72 10.90 -7.80
N ALA A 116 -4.68 11.06 -8.73
CA ALA A 116 -5.39 9.93 -9.30
C ALA A 116 -4.44 8.96 -10.00
N HIS A 117 -3.46 9.47 -10.72
CA HIS A 117 -2.45 8.66 -11.40
C HIS A 117 -1.57 7.92 -10.39
N PHE A 118 -1.06 8.62 -9.38
CA PHE A 118 -0.28 8.02 -8.30
C PHE A 118 -1.06 6.88 -7.63
N PHE A 119 -2.31 7.14 -7.29
CA PHE A 119 -3.16 6.17 -6.62
C PHE A 119 -3.35 4.93 -7.49
N ALA A 120 -3.72 5.10 -8.76
CA ALA A 120 -3.96 3.99 -9.67
C ALA A 120 -2.70 3.15 -9.91
N VAL A 121 -1.56 3.79 -10.12
CA VAL A 121 -0.27 3.09 -10.34
C VAL A 121 0.12 2.30 -9.09
N THR A 122 -0.05 2.90 -7.91
CA THR A 122 0.33 2.26 -6.66
C THR A 122 -0.59 1.07 -6.34
N VAL A 123 -1.89 1.22 -6.55
CA VAL A 123 -2.85 0.13 -6.35
C VAL A 123 -2.53 -1.05 -7.26
N GLU A 124 -2.29 -0.79 -8.54
CA GLU A 124 -1.98 -1.85 -9.50
C GLU A 124 -0.68 -2.57 -9.14
N ALA A 125 0.39 -1.82 -8.85
CA ALA A 125 1.67 -2.42 -8.47
C ALA A 125 1.54 -3.25 -7.19
N THR A 126 0.80 -2.75 -6.20
CA THR A 126 0.55 -3.45 -4.94
C THR A 126 -0.15 -4.79 -5.20
N ALA A 127 -1.20 -4.79 -6.02
CA ALA A 127 -1.93 -6.02 -6.36
C ALA A 127 -1.03 -7.02 -7.08
N GLN A 128 -0.16 -6.55 -7.97
CA GLN A 128 0.77 -7.41 -8.68
C GLN A 128 1.80 -8.06 -7.75
N VAL A 129 2.34 -7.29 -6.80
CA VAL A 129 3.28 -7.83 -5.81
C VAL A 129 2.60 -8.88 -4.94
N ALA A 130 1.38 -8.60 -4.48
CA ALA A 130 0.63 -9.56 -3.66
C ALA A 130 0.41 -10.87 -4.43
N ALA A 131 0.00 -10.80 -5.69
CA ALA A 131 -0.21 -11.99 -6.52
C ALA A 131 1.08 -12.78 -6.73
N GLU A 132 2.19 -12.11 -6.98
CA GLU A 132 3.49 -12.77 -7.14
C GLU A 132 3.94 -13.44 -5.86
N CYS A 133 3.79 -12.76 -4.72
CA CYS A 133 4.17 -13.32 -3.43
C CYS A 133 3.31 -14.54 -3.06
N LEU A 134 2.03 -14.55 -3.42
CA LEU A 134 1.18 -15.72 -3.26
C LEU A 134 1.68 -16.89 -4.13
N HIS A 135 2.01 -16.59 -5.37
CA HIS A 135 2.53 -17.60 -6.31
C HIS A 135 3.84 -18.22 -5.83
N LEU A 136 4.67 -17.45 -5.16
CA LEU A 136 5.96 -17.90 -4.63
C LEU A 136 5.85 -18.56 -3.24
N ASP A 137 4.64 -18.72 -2.72
CA ASP A 137 4.39 -19.29 -1.38
C ASP A 137 5.00 -18.46 -0.24
N TYR A 138 5.11 -17.16 -0.44
CA TYR A 138 5.59 -16.27 0.63
C TYR A 138 4.52 -15.94 1.66
N LEU A 139 3.25 -15.98 1.26
CA LEU A 139 2.12 -15.54 2.06
C LEU A 139 1.19 -16.71 2.38
N PHE A 140 0.37 -16.53 3.42
CA PHE A 140 -0.72 -17.46 3.67
C PHE A 140 -1.77 -17.31 2.57
N ALA A 141 -2.21 -18.43 2.00
CA ALA A 141 -3.28 -18.43 1.02
C ALA A 141 -4.64 -18.45 1.73
N ALA A 142 -5.64 -17.78 1.14
CA ALA A 142 -6.99 -17.77 1.70
C ALA A 142 -7.59 -19.17 1.82
N ALA A 143 -7.21 -20.08 0.91
CA ALA A 143 -7.68 -21.46 0.91
C ALA A 143 -7.17 -22.27 2.12
N ASP A 144 -6.16 -21.78 2.83
CA ASP A 144 -5.58 -22.43 4.00
C ASP A 144 -6.27 -22.03 5.30
N SER A 145 -7.22 -21.13 5.21
CA SER A 145 -7.95 -20.62 6.38
C SER A 145 -9.18 -21.46 6.71
#